data_4ba84035a9d72029a926ad2f975ae47d
#
_entry.id   4ba84035a9d72029a926ad2f975ae47d
#
_cell.length_a   1.000
_cell.length_b   1.000
_cell.length_c   1.000
_cell.angle_alpha   90.00
_cell.angle_beta   90.00
_cell.angle_gamma   90.00
#
_symmetry.space_group_name_H-M   'P 1'
#
loop_
_entity.id
_entity.type
_entity.pdbx_description
1 polymer ?
#
loop_
_entity_poly.entity_id
_entity_poly.type
_entity_poly.pdbx_seq_one_letter_code
_entity_poly.pdbx_strand_id
1 'polypeptide(L)'
;RVGGEVLDSFKKVTHKIPMMSLSDVFSESEVVNFDERIKKEGIRPQYVCELKIDGLSVSLLYEHGKLVRAATRGDGVVGEDITHNVKTIKSVPLTLNEDIDIEVRGEIYMSKKSLEKVNLERIKNGEKPLQNARNGAAGSIRQLDSKVAAKRGLDVWIYHLPNPLDYGCLLYT
;
A
#
# COMPACT_ATOMS: atom_id res chain seq x y z
N ARG A 1 15.61 13.29 -2.42
CA ARG A 1 14.87 12.77 -1.26
C ARG A 1 15.87 12.30 -0.23
N VAL A 2 16.03 13.04 0.83
CA VAL A 2 16.94 12.72 1.93
C VAL A 2 16.12 12.02 3.00
N GLY A 3 16.56 10.85 3.47
CA GLY A 3 16.01 10.22 4.66
C GLY A 3 16.31 11.11 5.89
N GLY A 4 15.35 11.23 6.81
CA GLY A 4 15.55 11.95 8.05
C GLY A 4 16.37 11.16 9.08
N GLU A 5 16.19 11.48 10.35
CA GLU A 5 16.80 10.78 11.47
C GLU A 5 16.27 9.36 11.63
N VAL A 6 17.04 8.50 12.27
CA VAL A 6 16.63 7.14 12.63
C VAL A 6 15.56 7.24 13.71
N LEU A 7 14.47 6.51 13.56
CA LEU A 7 13.36 6.48 14.53
C LEU A 7 13.60 5.41 15.59
N ASP A 8 13.19 5.67 16.81
CA ASP A 8 13.19 4.67 17.88
C ASP A 8 12.03 3.67 17.75
N SER A 9 10.88 4.15 17.24
CA SER A 9 9.69 3.34 17.01
C SER A 9 8.72 4.03 16.03
N PHE A 10 7.76 3.26 15.49
CA PHE A 10 6.67 3.81 14.68
C PHE A 10 5.50 4.23 15.57
N LYS A 11 5.01 5.45 15.36
CA LYS A 11 3.78 5.93 15.99
C LYS A 11 2.58 5.17 15.47
N LYS A 12 1.58 4.96 16.33
CA LYS A 12 0.30 4.38 15.91
C LYS A 12 -0.60 5.44 15.29
N VAL A 13 -1.35 5.03 14.27
CA VAL A 13 -2.29 5.87 13.51
C VAL A 13 -3.62 5.16 13.44
N THR A 14 -4.68 5.82 13.91
CA THR A 14 -6.06 5.34 13.74
C THR A 14 -6.58 5.81 12.37
N HIS A 15 -7.12 4.89 11.58
CA HIS A 15 -7.74 5.20 10.29
C HIS A 15 -9.11 5.83 10.51
N LYS A 16 -9.40 6.94 9.82
CA LYS A 16 -10.76 7.56 9.84
C LYS A 16 -11.81 6.62 9.26
N ILE A 17 -11.46 5.93 8.18
CA ILE A 17 -12.28 4.90 7.54
C ILE A 17 -11.49 3.60 7.65
N PRO A 18 -12.04 2.51 8.21
CA PRO A 18 -11.34 1.24 8.34
C PRO A 18 -10.81 0.71 7.01
N MET A 19 -9.63 0.08 7.03
CA MET A 19 -9.03 -0.57 5.88
C MET A 19 -9.43 -2.05 5.85
N MET A 20 -10.50 -2.36 5.14
CA MET A 20 -11.05 -3.71 5.05
C MET A 20 -10.10 -4.65 4.29
N SER A 21 -10.15 -5.93 4.65
CA SER A 21 -9.52 -7.00 3.87
C SER A 21 -10.45 -7.51 2.79
N LEU A 22 -9.90 -7.90 1.64
CA LEU A 22 -10.65 -8.64 0.63
C LEU A 22 -10.69 -10.12 1.00
N SER A 23 -11.82 -10.78 0.68
CA SER A 23 -11.92 -12.23 0.76
C SER A 23 -11.23 -12.86 -0.45
N ASP A 24 -10.55 -13.97 -0.22
CA ASP A 24 -9.96 -14.75 -1.30
C ASP A 24 -10.97 -15.78 -1.84
N VAL A 25 -10.90 -16.08 -3.14
CA VAL A 25 -11.61 -17.16 -3.80
C VAL A 25 -10.60 -18.02 -4.57
N PHE A 26 -10.80 -19.34 -4.59
CA PHE A 26 -9.85 -20.29 -5.13
C PHE A 26 -10.44 -21.18 -6.23
N SER A 27 -11.71 -20.97 -6.58
CA SER A 27 -12.40 -21.73 -7.63
C SER A 27 -13.42 -20.89 -8.39
N GLU A 28 -13.73 -21.32 -9.61
CA GLU A 28 -14.78 -20.67 -10.42
C GLU A 28 -16.15 -20.72 -9.71
N SER A 29 -16.47 -21.82 -9.01
CA SER A 29 -17.71 -21.94 -8.25
C SER A 29 -17.82 -20.90 -7.13
N GLU A 30 -16.74 -20.53 -6.49
CA GLU A 30 -16.73 -19.48 -5.47
C GLU A 30 -16.96 -18.09 -6.08
N VAL A 31 -16.45 -17.84 -7.29
CA VAL A 31 -16.73 -16.61 -8.04
C VAL A 31 -18.21 -16.53 -8.41
N VAL A 32 -18.79 -17.63 -8.91
CA VAL A 32 -20.23 -17.72 -9.21
C VAL A 32 -21.07 -17.49 -7.95
N ASN A 33 -20.70 -18.12 -6.83
CA ASN A 33 -21.39 -17.93 -5.55
C ASN A 33 -21.31 -16.48 -5.06
N PHE A 34 -20.19 -15.80 -5.30
CA PHE A 34 -20.05 -14.37 -5.00
C PHE A 34 -21.02 -13.52 -5.80
N ASP A 35 -21.09 -13.73 -7.12
CA ASP A 35 -22.02 -13.05 -8.03
C ASP A 35 -23.50 -13.31 -7.64
N GLU A 36 -23.84 -14.57 -7.34
CA GLU A 36 -25.20 -14.93 -6.93
C GLU A 36 -25.62 -14.28 -5.61
N ARG A 37 -24.70 -14.13 -4.64
CA ARG A 37 -25.01 -13.41 -3.39
C ARG A 37 -25.38 -11.97 -3.64
N ILE A 38 -24.64 -11.27 -4.52
CA ILE A 38 -24.92 -9.88 -4.88
C ILE A 38 -26.27 -9.77 -5.60
N LYS A 39 -26.56 -10.70 -6.53
CA LYS A 39 -27.84 -10.73 -7.27
C LYS A 39 -29.04 -10.99 -6.39
N LYS A 40 -28.90 -11.80 -5.32
CA LYS A 40 -29.97 -12.06 -4.34
C LYS A 40 -30.40 -10.80 -3.59
N GLU A 41 -29.51 -9.83 -3.42
CA GLU A 41 -29.84 -8.50 -2.86
C GLU A 41 -30.53 -7.56 -3.88
N GLY A 42 -30.90 -8.06 -5.06
CA GLY A 42 -31.55 -7.28 -6.11
C GLY A 42 -30.62 -6.40 -6.94
N ILE A 43 -29.32 -6.53 -6.73
CA ILE A 43 -28.29 -5.74 -7.41
C ILE A 43 -27.95 -6.41 -8.75
N ARG A 44 -27.81 -5.60 -9.82
CA ARG A 44 -27.23 -6.04 -11.10
C ARG A 44 -25.79 -5.55 -11.18
N PRO A 45 -24.80 -6.37 -10.76
CA PRO A 45 -23.42 -5.92 -10.66
C PRO A 45 -22.79 -5.74 -12.04
N GLN A 46 -21.90 -4.75 -12.12
CA GLN A 46 -20.89 -4.64 -13.16
C GLN A 46 -19.54 -4.87 -12.52
N TYR A 47 -18.67 -5.65 -13.16
CA TYR A 47 -17.37 -6.01 -12.59
C TYR A 47 -16.21 -5.36 -13.33
N VAL A 48 -15.25 -4.88 -12.57
CA VAL A 48 -13.93 -4.47 -13.05
C VAL A 48 -12.92 -5.46 -12.49
N CYS A 49 -12.04 -5.97 -13.33
CA CYS A 49 -10.96 -6.88 -12.91
C CYS A 49 -9.64 -6.12 -12.83
N GLU A 50 -9.00 -6.21 -11.70
CA GLU A 50 -7.70 -5.56 -11.44
C GLU A 50 -6.68 -6.56 -10.90
N LEU A 51 -5.40 -6.21 -11.04
CA LEU A 51 -4.33 -7.00 -10.45
C LEU A 51 -4.34 -6.84 -8.92
N LYS A 52 -4.42 -7.96 -8.21
CA LYS A 52 -4.19 -7.98 -6.76
C LYS A 52 -2.70 -8.02 -6.49
N ILE A 53 -2.12 -6.84 -6.30
CA ILE A 53 -0.69 -6.70 -6.02
C ILE A 53 -0.37 -7.29 -4.65
N ASP A 54 0.72 -8.03 -4.56
CA ASP A 54 1.17 -8.68 -3.34
C ASP A 54 2.28 -7.87 -2.66
N GLY A 55 1.95 -7.21 -1.56
CA GLY A 55 2.84 -6.33 -0.82
C GLY A 55 2.32 -6.00 0.58
N LEU A 56 2.41 -4.74 0.97
CA LEU A 56 1.90 -4.20 2.22
C LEU A 56 0.92 -3.07 1.94
N SER A 57 -0.31 -3.20 2.41
CA SER A 57 -1.34 -2.17 2.22
C SER A 57 -1.00 -0.89 2.97
N VAL A 58 -1.20 0.23 2.30
CA VAL A 58 -0.88 1.57 2.78
C VAL A 58 -2.03 2.55 2.50
N SER A 59 -2.26 3.47 3.45
CA SER A 59 -3.04 4.69 3.27
C SER A 59 -2.08 5.86 3.12
N LEU A 60 -2.29 6.71 2.11
CA LEU A 60 -1.56 7.95 1.85
C LEU A 60 -2.52 9.12 2.00
N LEU A 61 -2.27 10.01 2.94
CA LEU A 61 -3.05 11.22 3.17
C LEU A 61 -2.29 12.43 2.64
N TYR A 62 -2.95 13.17 1.77
CA TYR A 62 -2.50 14.46 1.29
C TYR A 62 -3.41 15.56 1.85
N GLU A 63 -2.80 16.66 2.29
CA GLU A 63 -3.47 17.88 2.70
C GLU A 63 -2.86 19.04 1.90
N HIS A 64 -3.70 19.88 1.30
CA HIS A 64 -3.26 20.93 0.39
C HIS A 64 -2.28 20.40 -0.68
N GLY A 65 -2.60 19.24 -1.25
CA GLY A 65 -1.79 18.56 -2.25
C GLY A 65 -0.44 18.02 -1.74
N LYS A 66 -0.10 18.12 -0.45
CA LYS A 66 1.17 17.65 0.12
C LYS A 66 1.00 16.35 0.90
N LEU A 67 1.90 15.38 0.71
CA LEU A 67 1.89 14.14 1.49
C LEU A 67 2.22 14.43 2.95
N VAL A 68 1.19 14.39 3.80
CA VAL A 68 1.31 14.65 5.25
C VAL A 68 1.46 13.37 6.05
N ARG A 69 0.83 12.26 5.61
CA ARG A 69 0.87 10.99 6.34
C ARG A 69 0.79 9.78 5.41
N ALA A 70 1.55 8.75 5.78
CA ALA A 70 1.41 7.41 5.23
C ALA A 70 1.34 6.41 6.39
N ALA A 71 0.35 5.52 6.38
CA ALA A 71 0.14 4.55 7.44
C ALA A 71 -0.08 3.14 6.88
N THR A 72 0.46 2.12 7.54
CA THR A 72 0.15 0.72 7.22
C THR A 72 -1.30 0.42 7.58
N ARG A 73 -1.88 -0.62 6.96
CA ARG A 73 -3.23 -1.09 7.32
C ARG A 73 -3.33 -1.49 8.80
N GLY A 74 -2.30 -2.15 9.33
CA GLY A 74 -2.35 -2.74 10.66
C GLY A 74 -3.46 -3.80 10.76
N ASP A 75 -4.29 -3.72 11.81
CA ASP A 75 -5.47 -4.55 12.02
C ASP A 75 -6.70 -4.08 11.23
N GLY A 76 -6.57 -3.02 10.46
CA GLY A 76 -7.62 -2.36 9.70
C GLY A 76 -8.18 -1.11 10.37
N VAL A 77 -8.00 -0.95 11.67
CA VAL A 77 -8.42 0.22 12.46
C VAL A 77 -7.21 1.05 12.87
N VAL A 78 -6.15 0.39 13.34
CA VAL A 78 -4.92 1.03 13.80
C VAL A 78 -3.72 0.50 13.01
N GLY A 79 -3.00 1.39 12.36
CA GLY A 79 -1.77 1.10 11.63
C GLY A 79 -0.53 1.75 12.28
N GLU A 80 0.57 1.71 11.57
CA GLU A 80 1.84 2.35 11.94
C GLU A 80 2.14 3.49 10.97
N ASP A 81 2.59 4.64 11.50
CA ASP A 81 3.04 5.78 10.71
C ASP A 81 4.38 5.45 10.03
N ILE A 82 4.34 5.26 8.74
CA ILE A 82 5.50 4.98 7.90
C ILE A 82 5.83 6.13 6.93
N THR A 83 5.32 7.31 7.20
CA THR A 83 5.45 8.50 6.33
C THR A 83 6.90 8.75 5.95
N HIS A 84 7.80 8.63 6.91
CA HIS A 84 9.22 8.86 6.74
C HIS A 84 9.84 7.94 5.68
N ASN A 85 9.46 6.67 5.70
CA ASN A 85 9.95 5.68 4.73
C ASN A 85 9.25 5.83 3.37
N VAL A 86 7.93 6.06 3.36
CA VAL A 86 7.16 6.24 2.13
C VAL A 86 7.67 7.44 1.32
N LYS A 87 8.10 8.51 1.98
CA LYS A 87 8.74 9.66 1.31
C LYS A 87 10.01 9.30 0.52
N THR A 88 10.60 8.12 0.74
CA THR A 88 11.75 7.64 -0.03
C THR A 88 11.36 6.88 -1.30
N ILE A 89 10.10 6.45 -1.43
CA ILE A 89 9.59 5.75 -2.62
C ILE A 89 9.44 6.75 -3.77
N LYS A 90 10.08 6.48 -4.88
CA LYS A 90 10.16 7.44 -6.00
C LYS A 90 8.83 7.67 -6.70
N SER A 91 7.99 6.64 -6.79
CA SER A 91 6.67 6.71 -7.43
C SER A 91 5.62 7.42 -6.59
N VAL A 92 5.86 7.64 -5.29
CA VAL A 92 4.94 8.41 -4.44
C VAL A 92 5.22 9.90 -4.61
N PRO A 93 4.29 10.69 -5.18
CA PRO A 93 4.45 12.13 -5.26
C PRO A 93 4.44 12.73 -3.85
N LEU A 94 5.37 13.63 -3.55
CA LEU A 94 5.39 14.36 -2.28
C LEU A 94 4.44 15.58 -2.34
N THR A 95 4.13 16.02 -3.55
CA THR A 95 3.19 17.10 -3.83
C THR A 95 2.39 16.71 -5.07
N LEU A 96 1.09 16.84 -5.01
CA LEU A 96 0.17 16.66 -6.14
C LEU A 96 0.18 17.93 -7.03
N ASN A 97 -0.37 17.81 -8.23
CA ASN A 97 -0.52 18.95 -9.15
C ASN A 97 -1.66 19.89 -8.73
N GLU A 98 -2.57 19.40 -7.89
CA GLU A 98 -3.74 20.14 -7.42
C GLU A 98 -3.66 20.34 -5.91
N ASP A 99 -4.20 21.47 -5.44
CA ASP A 99 -4.33 21.80 -4.01
C ASP A 99 -5.62 21.16 -3.46
N ILE A 100 -5.54 19.87 -3.17
CA ILE A 100 -6.66 19.07 -2.66
C ILE A 100 -6.28 18.28 -1.42
N ASP A 101 -7.28 18.02 -0.58
CA ASP A 101 -7.18 17.10 0.54
C ASP A 101 -7.72 15.75 0.09
N ILE A 102 -6.88 14.71 0.06
CA ILE A 102 -7.27 13.40 -0.45
C ILE A 102 -6.56 12.28 0.30
N GLU A 103 -7.31 11.23 0.65
CA GLU A 103 -6.75 9.96 1.09
C GLU A 103 -6.85 8.94 -0.05
N VAL A 104 -5.75 8.29 -0.38
CA VAL A 104 -5.72 7.19 -1.35
C VAL A 104 -5.11 5.95 -0.69
N ARG A 105 -5.52 4.76 -1.15
CA ARG A 105 -5.03 3.49 -0.64
C ARG A 105 -4.38 2.66 -1.73
N GLY A 106 -3.34 1.98 -1.36
CA GLY A 106 -2.56 1.19 -2.30
C GLY A 106 -1.78 0.08 -1.62
N GLU A 107 -0.95 -0.55 -2.41
CA GLU A 107 -0.02 -1.59 -1.97
C GLU A 107 1.41 -1.15 -2.24
N ILE A 108 2.23 -1.14 -1.18
CA ILE A 108 3.68 -1.01 -1.32
C ILE A 108 4.23 -2.39 -1.65
N TYR A 109 4.95 -2.49 -2.74
CA TYR A 109 5.48 -3.75 -3.21
C TYR A 109 6.95 -3.65 -3.62
N MET A 110 7.59 -4.81 -3.72
CA MET A 110 8.94 -4.96 -4.25
C MET A 110 8.87 -5.72 -5.57
N SER A 111 9.39 -5.13 -6.65
CA SER A 111 9.45 -5.82 -7.92
C SER A 111 10.41 -7.03 -7.86
N LYS A 112 10.24 -8.02 -8.76
CA LYS A 112 11.17 -9.15 -8.86
C LYS A 112 12.61 -8.67 -9.06
N LYS A 113 12.82 -7.67 -9.92
CA LYS A 113 14.12 -7.06 -10.16
C LYS A 113 14.72 -6.42 -8.90
N SER A 114 13.90 -5.74 -8.11
CA SER A 114 14.34 -5.15 -6.84
C SER A 114 14.69 -6.23 -5.82
N LEU A 115 13.91 -7.31 -5.74
CA LEU A 115 14.16 -8.45 -4.85
C LEU A 115 15.50 -9.14 -5.21
N GLU A 116 15.74 -9.40 -6.47
CA GLU A 116 16.99 -9.99 -6.95
C GLU A 116 18.20 -9.13 -6.58
N LYS A 117 18.12 -7.82 -6.85
CA LYS A 117 19.17 -6.86 -6.48
C LYS A 117 19.47 -6.85 -5.00
N VAL A 118 18.41 -6.78 -4.17
CA VAL A 118 18.53 -6.78 -2.70
C VAL A 118 19.14 -8.10 -2.23
N ASN A 119 18.72 -9.23 -2.78
CA ASN A 119 19.25 -10.54 -2.41
C ASN A 119 20.73 -10.73 -2.79
N LEU A 120 21.15 -10.21 -3.94
CA LEU A 120 22.56 -10.20 -4.31
C LEU A 120 23.42 -9.40 -3.33
N GLU A 121 22.93 -8.22 -2.88
CA GLU A 121 23.63 -7.42 -1.87
C GLU A 121 23.69 -8.15 -0.52
N ARG A 122 22.58 -8.75 -0.08
CA ARG A 122 22.50 -9.50 1.19
C ARG A 122 23.48 -10.68 1.19
N ILE A 123 23.50 -11.47 0.12
CA ILE A 123 24.42 -12.62 -0.02
C ILE A 123 25.88 -12.14 0.06
N LYS A 124 26.24 -11.05 -0.64
CA LYS A 124 27.58 -10.46 -0.58
C LYS A 124 27.99 -10.06 0.86
N ASN A 125 27.02 -9.65 1.66
CA ASN A 125 27.22 -9.25 3.05
C ASN A 125 27.12 -10.43 4.05
N GLY A 126 26.97 -11.67 3.57
CA GLY A 126 26.80 -12.85 4.42
C GLY A 126 25.43 -12.99 5.07
N GLU A 127 24.44 -12.20 4.60
CA GLU A 127 23.07 -12.22 5.12
C GLU A 127 22.20 -13.21 4.35
N LYS A 128 21.19 -13.77 5.03
CA LYS A 128 20.19 -14.63 4.38
C LYS A 128 19.35 -13.84 3.37
N PRO A 129 19.11 -14.37 2.15
CA PRO A 129 18.26 -13.72 1.17
C PRO A 129 16.80 -13.62 1.68
N LEU A 130 16.05 -12.63 1.18
CA LEU A 130 14.62 -12.50 1.41
C LEU A 130 13.89 -13.62 0.65
N GLN A 131 12.92 -14.24 1.29
CA GLN A 131 12.20 -15.40 0.73
C GLN A 131 11.23 -15.01 -0.38
N ASN A 132 10.54 -13.87 -0.23
CA ASN A 132 9.58 -13.38 -1.21
C ASN A 132 9.48 -11.85 -1.21
N ALA A 133 8.89 -11.30 -2.27
CA ALA A 133 8.75 -9.87 -2.48
C ALA A 133 7.86 -9.19 -1.43
N ARG A 134 6.77 -9.85 -0.99
CA ARG A 134 5.85 -9.32 0.02
C ARG A 134 6.56 -9.09 1.35
N ASN A 135 7.23 -10.12 1.88
CA ASN A 135 7.99 -10.02 3.12
C ASN A 135 9.16 -9.03 2.97
N GLY A 136 9.77 -9.00 1.79
CA GLY A 136 10.79 -8.01 1.44
C GLY A 136 10.28 -6.58 1.49
N ALA A 137 9.11 -6.31 0.94
CA ALA A 137 8.47 -5.00 0.99
C ALA A 137 8.10 -4.62 2.42
N ALA A 138 7.37 -5.51 3.14
CA ALA A 138 6.92 -5.28 4.51
C ALA A 138 8.10 -5.03 5.47
N GLY A 139 9.15 -5.85 5.41
CA GLY A 139 10.35 -5.68 6.23
C GLY A 139 11.16 -4.44 5.86
N SER A 140 11.14 -4.02 4.58
CA SER A 140 11.88 -2.84 4.11
C SER A 140 11.20 -1.54 4.49
N ILE A 141 9.86 -1.46 4.37
CA ILE A 141 9.12 -0.22 4.69
C ILE A 141 9.03 0.02 6.20
N ARG A 142 9.21 -1.01 7.02
CA ARG A 142 9.22 -0.95 8.47
C ARG A 142 10.64 -0.83 9.06
N GLN A 143 11.61 -0.38 8.28
CA GLN A 143 12.93 -0.04 8.79
C GLN A 143 12.88 1.28 9.55
N LEU A 144 13.48 1.35 10.72
CA LEU A 144 13.56 2.58 11.51
C LEU A 144 14.45 3.64 10.84
N ASP A 145 15.45 3.20 10.08
CA ASP A 145 16.27 4.06 9.22
C ASP A 145 15.71 4.10 7.79
N SER A 146 15.16 5.24 7.39
CA SER A 146 14.62 5.45 6.03
C SER A 146 15.66 5.36 4.91
N LYS A 147 16.95 5.53 5.21
CA LYS A 147 18.03 5.33 4.24
C LYS A 147 18.14 3.88 3.81
N VAL A 148 17.81 2.95 4.72
CA VAL A 148 17.72 1.51 4.40
C VAL A 148 16.52 1.25 3.49
N ALA A 149 15.34 1.79 3.82
CA ALA A 149 14.14 1.68 2.98
C ALA A 149 14.38 2.23 1.58
N ALA A 150 15.05 3.39 1.45
CA ALA A 150 15.36 4.03 0.17
C ALA A 150 16.17 3.15 -0.79
N LYS A 151 17.05 2.28 -0.27
CA LYS A 151 17.89 1.39 -1.08
C LYS A 151 17.16 0.14 -1.59
N ARG A 152 15.96 -0.15 -1.05
CA ARG A 152 15.23 -1.39 -1.32
C ARG A 152 14.47 -1.41 -2.65
N GLY A 153 14.34 -0.24 -3.33
CA GLY A 153 13.66 -0.15 -4.62
C GLY A 153 12.20 -0.54 -4.51
N LEU A 154 11.52 -0.03 -3.47
CA LEU A 154 10.09 -0.19 -3.28
C LEU A 154 9.31 0.68 -4.26
N ASP A 155 8.10 0.24 -4.56
CA ASP A 155 7.16 0.94 -5.42
C ASP A 155 5.76 0.89 -4.80
N VAL A 156 4.81 1.67 -5.34
CA VAL A 156 3.43 1.69 -4.85
C VAL A 156 2.46 1.56 -6.01
N TRP A 157 1.39 0.80 -5.79
CA TRP A 157 0.25 0.68 -6.69
C TRP A 157 -0.99 1.17 -5.96
N ILE A 158 -1.59 2.28 -6.43
CA ILE A 158 -2.82 2.82 -5.86
C ILE A 158 -4.01 2.11 -6.50
N TYR A 159 -4.94 1.61 -5.69
CA TYR A 159 -6.10 0.84 -6.14
C TYR A 159 -7.43 1.31 -5.55
N HIS A 160 -7.43 2.20 -4.55
CA HIS A 160 -8.67 2.57 -3.88
C HIS A 160 -8.69 4.03 -3.43
N LEU A 161 -9.83 4.67 -3.65
CA LEU A 161 -10.17 6.00 -3.17
C LEU A 161 -11.35 5.86 -2.18
N PRO A 162 -11.14 6.07 -0.86
CA PRO A 162 -12.16 5.80 0.16
C PRO A 162 -13.46 6.58 -0.01
N ASN A 163 -13.40 7.81 -0.50
CA ASN A 163 -14.54 8.70 -0.72
C ASN A 163 -14.59 9.18 -2.17
N PRO A 164 -14.85 8.30 -3.15
CA PRO A 164 -14.77 8.65 -4.56
C PRO A 164 -15.76 9.73 -4.99
N LEU A 165 -16.94 9.80 -4.34
CA LEU A 165 -17.98 10.78 -4.67
C LEU A 165 -17.56 12.23 -4.35
N ASP A 166 -16.70 12.43 -3.33
CA ASP A 166 -16.19 13.75 -2.95
C ASP A 166 -15.33 14.37 -4.06
N TYR A 167 -14.84 13.52 -4.99
CA TYR A 167 -13.96 13.92 -6.10
C TYR A 167 -14.60 13.71 -7.47
N GLY A 168 -15.92 13.47 -7.55
CA GLY A 168 -16.62 13.21 -8.81
C GLY A 168 -16.22 11.90 -9.49
N CYS A 169 -15.58 10.99 -8.78
CA CYS A 169 -15.17 9.69 -9.32
C CYS A 169 -16.34 8.70 -9.25
N LEU A 170 -16.80 8.21 -10.41
CA LEU A 170 -17.92 7.24 -10.52
C LEU A 170 -17.45 5.80 -10.77
N LEU A 171 -16.14 5.56 -10.90
CA LEU A 171 -15.61 4.26 -11.34
C LEU A 171 -15.69 3.16 -10.29
N TYR A 172 -15.86 3.50 -8.99
CA TYR A 172 -15.75 2.54 -7.89
C TYR A 172 -16.81 2.79 -6.80
N THR A 173 -18.00 3.14 -7.19
CA THR A 173 -19.14 3.28 -6.28
C THR A 173 -19.90 1.96 -6.13
#